data_e0404ed71ae95fe902db58f96c571b09
#
_entry.id   e0404ed71ae95fe902db58f96c571b09
#
_cell.length_a   1.000
_cell.length_b   1.000
_cell.length_c   1.000
_cell.angle_alpha   90.00
_cell.angle_beta   90.00
_cell.angle_gamma   90.00
#
_symmetry.space_group_name_H-M   'P 1'
#
loop_
_entity.id
_entity.type
_entity.pdbx_description
1 polymer ?
#
loop_
_entity_poly.entity_id
_entity_poly.type
_entity_poly.pdbx_seq_one_letter_code
_entity_poly.pdbx_strand_id
1 'polypeptide(L)'
;MGMRVDIVTLFPEMCQQVLDSSIIGRAAKKGYIETHCHQIRDYTLNKQKQTDDYPYGGGCGMVLYAQPIADCLRAVQKEVQEQGRPAPHIVFLTAGGQRYTEEHARRLAQYDNLTLVCGHYEGIDERVIDAFADEEISIGDYILTGGELASLVVADSVLRLKPGVLAEQKGYEEESYWDGLLEYPQYTRPEVWEGRAVPPVLLEGNHQKIDAWRGQQSRERTRLRRPELYEQWCETHPLTEIPKWKRGENVRLVKTAEQMEAAAKLFAEGRRSICAGGWVQEALDALTPEMFLPQLQQEKQEGWVCYLHYTKDVPDATVSVHHKTGQVEHLFVTESARGRGIGQKMLDFARKKLPEHEHPVLTAVSYTHLTLPTT
;
A
#
# COMPACT_ATOMS: atom_id res chain seq x y z
N MET A 1 23.43 16.16 17.25
CA MET A 1 23.11 14.95 18.06
C MET A 1 22.19 14.09 17.22
N GLY A 2 22.31 12.76 17.33
CA GLY A 2 21.37 11.86 16.64
C GLY A 2 19.95 11.92 17.23
N MET A 3 18.97 11.41 16.50
CA MET A 3 17.61 11.28 17.02
C MET A 3 17.59 10.37 18.25
N ARG A 4 16.88 10.76 19.30
CA ARG A 4 16.64 9.97 20.49
C ARG A 4 15.23 9.37 20.46
N VAL A 5 15.12 8.08 20.76
CA VAL A 5 13.84 7.37 20.93
C VAL A 5 13.80 6.75 22.32
N ASP A 6 12.78 7.11 23.08
CA ASP A 6 12.49 6.57 24.40
C ASP A 6 11.26 5.67 24.31
N ILE A 7 11.32 4.45 24.86
CA ILE A 7 10.18 3.53 24.98
C ILE A 7 9.80 3.38 26.44
N VAL A 8 8.59 3.81 26.79
CA VAL A 8 7.98 3.67 28.12
C VAL A 8 7.16 2.39 28.14
N THR A 9 7.57 1.39 28.92
CA THR A 9 7.02 0.03 28.85
C THR A 9 7.10 -0.71 30.21
N LEU A 10 6.35 -1.80 30.34
CA LEU A 10 6.51 -2.77 31.43
C LEU A 10 7.61 -3.80 31.17
N PHE A 11 8.11 -3.92 29.91
CA PHE A 11 9.04 -4.95 29.47
C PHE A 11 10.24 -4.36 28.70
N PRO A 12 11.05 -3.50 29.35
CA PRO A 12 12.17 -2.82 28.70
C PRO A 12 13.16 -3.80 28.07
N GLU A 13 13.39 -4.97 28.67
CA GLU A 13 14.33 -5.98 28.17
C GLU A 13 13.92 -6.49 26.79
N MET A 14 12.62 -6.69 26.58
CA MET A 14 12.06 -7.10 25.28
C MET A 14 12.39 -6.09 24.18
N CYS A 15 12.16 -4.82 24.47
CA CYS A 15 12.42 -3.73 23.52
C CYS A 15 13.92 -3.54 23.29
N GLN A 16 14.70 -3.54 24.35
CA GLN A 16 16.15 -3.30 24.29
C GLN A 16 16.87 -4.35 23.45
N GLN A 17 16.50 -5.64 23.57
CA GLN A 17 17.11 -6.71 22.76
C GLN A 17 16.93 -6.47 21.24
N VAL A 18 15.78 -5.97 20.83
CA VAL A 18 15.50 -5.64 19.41
C VAL A 18 16.29 -4.40 18.99
N LEU A 19 16.25 -3.34 19.78
CA LEU A 19 16.93 -2.07 19.49
C LEU A 19 18.48 -2.21 19.46
N ASP A 20 19.05 -3.09 20.26
CA ASP A 20 20.49 -3.39 20.27
C ASP A 20 20.95 -4.27 19.11
N SER A 21 19.99 -4.81 18.34
CA SER A 21 20.25 -5.79 17.28
C SER A 21 20.38 -5.15 15.91
N SER A 22 21.03 -5.90 14.97
CA SER A 22 21.06 -5.62 13.53
C SER A 22 21.46 -4.17 13.16
N ILE A 23 20.68 -3.53 12.30
CA ILE A 23 20.98 -2.19 11.73
C ILE A 23 20.82 -1.11 12.81
N ILE A 24 19.72 -1.13 13.55
CA ILE A 24 19.42 -0.15 14.60
C ILE A 24 20.51 -0.19 15.70
N GLY A 25 20.86 -1.36 16.20
CA GLY A 25 21.91 -1.49 17.22
C GLY A 25 23.30 -1.06 16.73
N ARG A 26 23.63 -1.28 15.45
CA ARG A 26 24.87 -0.77 14.86
C ARG A 26 24.88 0.75 14.73
N ALA A 27 23.73 1.34 14.37
CA ALA A 27 23.57 2.78 14.23
C ALA A 27 23.66 3.48 15.60
N ALA A 28 23.08 2.92 16.65
CA ALA A 28 23.20 3.40 18.02
C ALA A 28 24.65 3.36 18.50
N LYS A 29 25.38 2.25 18.30
CA LYS A 29 26.79 2.12 18.63
C LYS A 29 27.70 3.13 17.91
N LYS A 30 27.28 3.58 16.71
CA LYS A 30 28.01 4.62 15.96
C LYS A 30 27.60 6.05 16.33
N GLY A 31 26.61 6.23 17.21
CA GLY A 31 26.10 7.53 17.64
C GLY A 31 25.23 8.26 16.63
N TYR A 32 24.69 7.56 15.62
CA TYR A 32 23.74 8.15 14.67
C TYR A 32 22.35 8.35 15.28
N ILE A 33 21.99 7.49 16.24
CA ILE A 33 20.72 7.48 16.97
C ILE A 33 20.97 7.11 18.43
N GLU A 34 20.02 7.41 19.30
CA GLU A 34 20.00 7.00 20.71
C GLU A 34 18.69 6.29 21.01
N THR A 35 18.73 5.20 21.77
CA THR A 35 17.54 4.43 22.15
C THR A 35 17.57 4.11 23.64
N HIS A 36 16.47 4.37 24.35
CA HIS A 36 16.32 4.12 25.77
C HIS A 36 14.99 3.44 26.05
N CYS A 37 14.99 2.49 26.99
CA CYS A 37 13.78 1.83 27.46
C CYS A 37 13.59 2.09 28.94
N HIS A 38 12.41 2.59 29.32
CA HIS A 38 12.07 3.00 30.67
C HIS A 38 11.06 2.04 31.29
N GLN A 39 11.40 1.51 32.47
CA GLN A 39 10.53 0.60 33.21
C GLN A 39 9.48 1.40 33.98
N ILE A 40 8.21 1.28 33.62
CA ILE A 40 7.07 1.95 34.29
C ILE A 40 7.02 1.58 35.77
N ARG A 41 7.36 0.33 36.14
CA ARG A 41 7.31 -0.15 37.55
C ARG A 41 8.26 0.58 38.49
N ASP A 42 9.30 1.22 37.99
CA ASP A 42 10.25 1.96 38.81
C ASP A 42 9.72 3.30 39.31
N TYR A 43 8.62 3.78 38.72
CA TYR A 43 7.96 5.03 39.04
C TYR A 43 6.70 4.86 39.91
N THR A 44 6.34 3.62 40.28
CA THR A 44 5.20 3.40 41.16
C THR A 44 5.55 3.73 42.61
N LEU A 45 4.60 4.35 43.29
CA LEU A 45 4.68 4.63 44.74
C LEU A 45 4.30 3.42 45.62
N ASN A 46 3.78 2.37 44.98
CA ASN A 46 3.36 1.14 45.66
C ASN A 46 4.59 0.28 46.00
N LYS A 47 4.68 -0.18 47.23
CA LYS A 47 5.80 -1.06 47.70
C LYS A 47 5.88 -2.37 46.93
N GLN A 48 4.78 -2.89 46.43
CA GLN A 48 4.69 -4.11 45.61
C GLN A 48 5.00 -3.86 44.14
N LYS A 49 5.32 -2.63 43.76
CA LYS A 49 5.56 -2.20 42.37
C LYS A 49 4.38 -2.51 41.44
N GLN A 50 3.15 -2.45 41.98
CA GLN A 50 1.93 -2.61 41.21
C GLN A 50 1.70 -1.40 40.31
N THR A 51 1.30 -1.65 39.07
CA THR A 51 1.12 -0.63 38.03
C THR A 51 -0.27 -0.59 37.44
N ASP A 52 -1.18 -1.44 37.92
CA ASP A 52 -2.50 -1.68 37.34
C ASP A 52 -3.55 -1.97 38.41
N ASP A 53 -4.82 -1.71 38.12
CA ASP A 53 -5.99 -2.01 38.96
C ASP A 53 -7.25 -2.26 38.12
N TYR A 54 -8.32 -2.66 38.76
CA TYR A 54 -9.61 -2.87 38.12
C TYR A 54 -10.18 -1.56 37.55
N PRO A 55 -10.81 -1.62 36.34
CA PRO A 55 -11.42 -0.43 35.76
C PRO A 55 -12.62 0.04 36.56
N TYR A 56 -12.79 1.36 36.68
CA TYR A 56 -14.05 1.95 37.18
C TYR A 56 -15.21 1.52 36.26
N GLY A 57 -16.35 1.25 36.86
CA GLY A 57 -17.54 0.80 36.13
C GLY A 57 -17.61 -0.73 36.00
N GLY A 58 -16.57 -1.44 36.44
CA GLY A 58 -16.49 -2.89 36.33
C GLY A 58 -16.02 -3.36 34.93
N GLY A 59 -15.83 -4.64 34.77
CA GLY A 59 -15.34 -5.25 33.52
C GLY A 59 -14.31 -6.35 33.81
N CYS A 60 -13.87 -7.03 32.77
CA CYS A 60 -12.76 -7.97 32.85
C CYS A 60 -11.43 -7.25 32.68
N GLY A 61 -10.37 -7.79 33.30
CA GLY A 61 -9.01 -7.27 33.11
C GLY A 61 -8.63 -6.14 34.04
N MET A 62 -7.50 -5.52 33.78
CA MET A 62 -6.85 -4.47 34.57
C MET A 62 -6.51 -3.29 33.65
N VAL A 63 -6.38 -2.11 34.25
CA VAL A 63 -5.98 -0.86 33.54
C VAL A 63 -4.73 -0.33 34.21
N LEU A 64 -3.78 0.15 33.40
CA LEU A 64 -2.55 0.76 33.90
C LEU A 64 -2.84 2.07 34.59
N TYR A 65 -2.28 2.25 35.81
CA TYR A 65 -2.41 3.48 36.58
C TYR A 65 -1.86 4.71 35.87
N ALA A 66 -2.52 5.84 36.06
CA ALA A 66 -2.06 7.13 35.59
C ALA A 66 -0.69 7.54 36.18
N GLN A 67 -0.51 7.39 37.51
CA GLN A 67 0.61 7.95 38.22
C GLN A 67 1.97 7.43 37.75
N PRO A 68 2.26 6.09 37.67
CA PRO A 68 3.59 5.62 37.30
C PRO A 68 3.96 5.98 35.86
N ILE A 69 2.98 6.00 34.94
CA ILE A 69 3.23 6.41 33.55
C ILE A 69 3.53 7.91 33.49
N ALA A 70 2.73 8.76 34.17
CA ALA A 70 2.93 10.19 34.19
C ALA A 70 4.29 10.56 34.78
N ASP A 71 4.71 9.91 35.88
CA ASP A 71 6.01 10.18 36.51
C ASP A 71 7.17 9.68 35.67
N CYS A 72 7.04 8.55 34.97
CA CYS A 72 7.99 8.09 33.99
C CYS A 72 8.16 9.10 32.85
N LEU A 73 7.05 9.58 32.27
CA LEU A 73 7.07 10.58 31.20
C LEU A 73 7.72 11.89 31.64
N ARG A 74 7.40 12.39 32.86
CA ARG A 74 8.05 13.57 33.43
C ARG A 74 9.55 13.37 33.61
N ALA A 75 9.98 12.18 34.03
CA ALA A 75 11.38 11.85 34.16
C ALA A 75 12.11 11.86 32.80
N VAL A 76 11.52 11.28 31.76
CA VAL A 76 12.04 11.32 30.38
C VAL A 76 12.13 12.75 29.88
N GLN A 77 11.06 13.56 30.04
CA GLN A 77 11.05 14.98 29.64
C GLN A 77 12.18 15.77 30.35
N LYS A 78 12.34 15.54 31.64
CA LYS A 78 13.42 16.19 32.43
C LYS A 78 14.82 15.79 31.94
N GLU A 79 15.04 14.50 31.71
CA GLU A 79 16.32 14.00 31.20
C GLU A 79 16.67 14.59 29.83
N VAL A 80 15.69 14.63 28.93
CA VAL A 80 15.82 15.24 27.59
C VAL A 80 16.18 16.73 27.71
N GLN A 81 15.49 17.45 28.61
CA GLN A 81 15.75 18.87 28.86
C GLN A 81 17.15 19.10 29.45
N GLU A 82 17.59 18.27 30.40
CA GLU A 82 18.95 18.35 31.01
C GLU A 82 20.05 18.11 29.97
N GLN A 83 19.77 17.37 28.93
CA GLN A 83 20.67 17.17 27.78
C GLN A 83 20.63 18.34 26.77
N GLY A 84 19.83 19.38 27.04
CA GLY A 84 19.68 20.54 26.15
C GLY A 84 18.94 20.23 24.83
N ARG A 85 18.15 19.16 24.80
CA ARG A 85 17.38 18.76 23.65
C ARG A 85 15.97 19.41 23.69
N PRO A 86 15.28 19.57 22.52
CA PRO A 86 13.85 19.93 22.47
C PRO A 86 12.99 18.94 23.23
N ALA A 87 11.80 19.37 23.66
CA ALA A 87 10.82 18.46 24.27
C ALA A 87 10.53 17.26 23.36
N PRO A 88 10.35 16.05 23.92
CA PRO A 88 10.03 14.88 23.13
C PRO A 88 8.60 14.96 22.59
N HIS A 89 8.39 14.48 21.38
CA HIS A 89 7.04 14.20 20.85
C HIS A 89 6.57 12.86 21.40
N ILE A 90 5.43 12.85 22.09
CA ILE A 90 4.92 11.70 22.86
C ILE A 90 3.81 11.01 22.07
N VAL A 91 4.02 9.75 21.73
CA VAL A 91 3.09 8.91 20.97
C VAL A 91 2.62 7.75 21.82
N PHE A 92 1.32 7.61 21.98
CA PHE A 92 0.71 6.45 22.61
C PHE A 92 0.33 5.41 21.55
N LEU A 93 0.73 4.14 21.78
CA LEU A 93 0.38 3.03 20.91
C LEU A 93 -0.95 2.44 21.39
N THR A 94 -2.02 2.79 20.68
CA THR A 94 -3.42 2.41 21.05
C THR A 94 -4.14 1.81 19.85
N ALA A 95 -5.15 0.98 20.10
CA ALA A 95 -6.01 0.44 19.04
C ALA A 95 -6.91 1.52 18.40
N GLY A 96 -7.23 2.59 19.17
CA GLY A 96 -8.05 3.72 18.71
C GLY A 96 -7.30 4.81 17.96
N GLY A 97 -5.97 4.74 17.92
CA GLY A 97 -5.10 5.73 17.27
C GLY A 97 -5.20 5.77 15.76
N GLN A 98 -4.62 6.80 15.16
CA GLN A 98 -4.50 6.91 13.72
C GLN A 98 -3.71 5.73 13.14
N ARG A 99 -4.15 5.21 11.99
CA ARG A 99 -3.49 4.11 11.33
C ARG A 99 -2.11 4.53 10.81
N TYR A 100 -1.08 3.87 11.30
CA TYR A 100 0.32 4.11 10.94
C TYR A 100 0.62 3.81 9.47
N THR A 101 1.35 4.69 8.82
CA THR A 101 1.80 4.57 7.43
C THR A 101 3.22 5.09 7.27
N GLU A 102 3.84 4.89 6.11
CA GLU A 102 5.16 5.45 5.77
C GLU A 102 5.19 6.98 5.88
N GLU A 103 4.07 7.66 5.62
CA GLU A 103 3.97 9.12 5.79
C GLU A 103 4.14 9.52 7.27
N HIS A 104 3.55 8.75 8.19
CA HIS A 104 3.76 8.95 9.63
C HIS A 104 5.24 8.71 10.01
N ALA A 105 5.86 7.66 9.48
CA ALA A 105 7.28 7.39 9.73
C ALA A 105 8.17 8.58 9.31
N ARG A 106 7.95 9.10 8.11
CA ARG A 106 8.68 10.26 7.58
C ARG A 106 8.46 11.53 8.41
N ARG A 107 7.24 11.78 8.85
CA ARG A 107 6.90 12.91 9.72
C ARG A 107 7.55 12.77 11.09
N LEU A 108 7.42 11.60 11.72
CA LEU A 108 8.03 11.34 13.03
C LEU A 108 9.56 11.38 12.98
N ALA A 109 10.16 11.00 11.87
CA ALA A 109 11.61 11.12 11.67
C ALA A 109 12.11 12.57 11.63
N GLN A 110 11.25 13.59 11.55
CA GLN A 110 11.67 15.00 11.64
C GLN A 110 11.91 15.47 13.08
N TYR A 111 11.40 14.77 14.07
CA TYR A 111 11.63 15.11 15.46
C TYR A 111 13.05 14.72 15.89
N ASP A 112 13.61 15.48 16.85
CA ASP A 112 14.88 15.15 17.47
C ASP A 112 14.73 14.11 18.59
N ASN A 113 13.55 14.10 19.24
CA ASN A 113 13.24 13.20 20.33
C ASN A 113 11.80 12.67 20.18
N LEU A 114 11.64 11.36 20.30
CA LEU A 114 10.36 10.67 20.21
C LEU A 114 10.21 9.77 21.44
N THR A 115 9.07 9.86 22.12
CA THR A 115 8.72 8.96 23.22
C THR A 115 7.53 8.10 22.83
N LEU A 116 7.70 6.79 22.84
CA LEU A 116 6.68 5.80 22.51
C LEU A 116 6.17 5.17 23.82
N VAL A 117 4.86 5.24 24.06
CA VAL A 117 4.24 4.72 25.28
C VAL A 117 3.49 3.42 24.95
N CYS A 118 3.88 2.35 25.63
CA CYS A 118 3.29 1.04 25.46
C CYS A 118 2.17 0.82 26.48
N GLY A 119 0.94 0.60 26.00
CA GLY A 119 -0.16 0.08 26.79
C GLY A 119 -0.02 -1.43 27.05
N HIS A 120 -0.68 -1.91 28.09
CA HIS A 120 -0.80 -3.33 28.41
C HIS A 120 -2.16 -3.61 29.06
N TYR A 121 -2.53 -4.88 29.23
CA TYR A 121 -3.83 -5.30 29.78
C TYR A 121 -5.02 -4.75 28.94
N GLU A 122 -6.02 -4.10 29.60
CA GLU A 122 -7.15 -3.46 28.90
C GLU A 122 -6.82 -2.03 28.41
N GLY A 123 -5.63 -1.53 28.72
CA GLY A 123 -5.18 -0.20 28.28
C GLY A 123 -4.58 0.64 29.40
N ILE A 124 -4.50 1.93 29.12
CA ILE A 124 -3.95 2.97 29.99
C ILE A 124 -5.10 3.85 30.50
N ASP A 125 -4.98 4.36 31.72
CA ASP A 125 -5.92 5.36 32.26
C ASP A 125 -5.97 6.56 31.29
N GLU A 126 -7.16 6.86 30.78
CA GLU A 126 -7.39 7.87 29.74
C GLU A 126 -6.84 9.26 30.11
N ARG A 127 -6.88 9.60 31.40
CA ARG A 127 -6.37 10.89 31.89
C ARG A 127 -4.87 11.10 31.64
N VAL A 128 -4.09 10.04 31.46
CA VAL A 128 -2.68 10.15 31.08
C VAL A 128 -2.55 10.41 29.59
N ILE A 129 -3.35 9.76 28.78
CA ILE A 129 -3.41 10.00 27.33
C ILE A 129 -3.79 11.46 27.10
N ASP A 130 -4.90 11.92 27.67
CA ASP A 130 -5.38 13.31 27.59
C ASP A 130 -4.32 14.35 28.02
N ALA A 131 -3.51 14.01 29.02
CA ALA A 131 -2.56 14.97 29.61
C ALA A 131 -1.19 15.00 28.89
N PHE A 132 -0.78 13.94 28.24
CA PHE A 132 0.60 13.79 27.73
C PHE A 132 0.70 13.42 26.24
N ALA A 133 -0.34 12.85 25.63
CA ALA A 133 -0.24 12.44 24.24
C ALA A 133 -0.22 13.64 23.29
N ASP A 134 0.80 13.72 22.46
CA ASP A 134 0.75 14.58 21.26
C ASP A 134 -0.03 13.89 20.16
N GLU A 135 0.02 12.55 20.10
CA GLU A 135 -0.82 11.75 19.20
C GLU A 135 -0.96 10.29 19.67
N GLU A 136 -1.99 9.63 19.14
CA GLU A 136 -2.21 8.19 19.29
C GLU A 136 -2.06 7.49 17.94
N ILE A 137 -1.33 6.37 17.94
CA ILE A 137 -1.04 5.59 16.72
C ILE A 137 -1.47 4.14 16.90
N SER A 138 -2.16 3.61 15.88
CA SER A 138 -2.47 2.18 15.71
C SER A 138 -1.65 1.61 14.55
N ILE A 139 -1.01 0.46 14.73
CA ILE A 139 -0.28 -0.21 13.64
C ILE A 139 -1.16 -1.09 12.74
N GLY A 140 -2.47 -1.17 13.02
CA GLY A 140 -3.44 -1.91 12.21
C GLY A 140 -4.65 -2.39 13.01
N ASP A 141 -5.65 -2.89 12.31
CA ASP A 141 -6.94 -3.31 12.85
C ASP A 141 -6.86 -4.73 13.46
N TYR A 142 -6.02 -4.89 14.46
CA TYR A 142 -5.86 -6.13 15.25
C TYR A 142 -5.34 -5.81 16.65
N ILE A 143 -5.58 -6.71 17.61
CA ILE A 143 -5.20 -6.50 19.00
C ILE A 143 -3.94 -7.32 19.32
N LEU A 144 -3.00 -6.69 20.00
CA LEU A 144 -1.80 -7.29 20.57
C LEU A 144 -1.92 -7.41 22.09
N THR A 145 -1.06 -8.22 22.70
CA THR A 145 -1.01 -8.37 24.17
C THR A 145 -0.45 -7.14 24.90
N GLY A 146 0.25 -6.26 24.17
CA GLY A 146 0.84 -5.01 24.69
C GLY A 146 1.34 -4.14 23.55
N GLY A 147 1.76 -2.92 23.86
CA GLY A 147 2.26 -1.92 22.92
C GLY A 147 3.71 -2.09 22.48
N GLU A 148 4.46 -3.03 23.05
CA GLU A 148 5.90 -3.20 22.82
C GLU A 148 6.24 -3.50 21.36
N LEU A 149 5.51 -4.44 20.73
CA LEU A 149 5.71 -4.75 19.31
C LEU A 149 5.33 -3.58 18.42
N ALA A 150 4.26 -2.86 18.74
CA ALA A 150 3.83 -1.68 18.02
C ALA A 150 4.89 -0.57 18.11
N SER A 151 5.44 -0.31 19.30
CA SER A 151 6.50 0.69 19.49
C SER A 151 7.78 0.32 18.74
N LEU A 152 8.13 -0.96 18.69
CA LEU A 152 9.28 -1.44 17.92
C LEU A 152 9.08 -1.27 16.41
N VAL A 153 7.88 -1.53 15.89
CA VAL A 153 7.54 -1.27 14.47
C VAL A 153 7.71 0.22 14.14
N VAL A 154 7.17 1.10 14.99
CA VAL A 154 7.30 2.55 14.81
C VAL A 154 8.76 2.99 14.96
N ALA A 155 9.46 2.54 15.98
CA ALA A 155 10.88 2.89 16.20
C ALA A 155 11.76 2.46 15.02
N ASP A 156 11.65 1.23 14.52
CA ASP A 156 12.44 0.72 13.40
C ASP A 156 12.18 1.54 12.13
N SER A 157 10.90 1.72 11.76
CA SER A 157 10.52 2.45 10.55
C SER A 157 10.92 3.94 10.59
N VAL A 158 10.92 4.57 11.76
CA VAL A 158 11.37 5.96 11.94
C VAL A 158 12.89 6.06 11.93
N LEU A 159 13.57 5.24 12.74
CA LEU A 159 15.01 5.32 12.93
C LEU A 159 15.79 4.96 11.65
N ARG A 160 15.29 4.03 10.83
CA ARG A 160 15.93 3.67 9.56
C ARG A 160 16.02 4.83 8.57
N LEU A 161 15.15 5.84 8.70
CA LEU A 161 15.15 7.04 7.86
C LEU A 161 16.18 8.09 8.28
N LYS A 162 16.86 7.91 9.42
CA LYS A 162 17.87 8.86 9.89
C LYS A 162 19.18 8.69 9.12
N PRO A 163 19.89 9.81 8.83
CA PRO A 163 21.17 9.75 8.14
C PRO A 163 22.18 8.84 8.83
N GLY A 164 22.83 7.97 8.07
CA GLY A 164 23.86 7.06 8.54
C GLY A 164 23.35 5.73 9.11
N VAL A 165 22.05 5.56 9.32
CA VAL A 165 21.45 4.29 9.79
C VAL A 165 21.48 3.26 8.67
N LEU A 166 20.95 3.58 7.49
CA LEU A 166 21.13 2.79 6.27
C LEU A 166 22.37 3.27 5.50
N ALA A 167 22.98 2.35 4.74
CA ALA A 167 24.21 2.62 4.01
C ALA A 167 24.06 3.70 2.93
N GLU A 168 22.91 3.71 2.25
CA GLU A 168 22.59 4.65 1.17
C GLU A 168 21.19 5.24 1.37
N GLN A 169 21.08 6.56 1.28
CA GLN A 169 19.81 7.27 1.38
C GLN A 169 18.84 6.87 0.25
N LYS A 170 19.35 6.65 -0.95
CA LYS A 170 18.56 6.16 -2.08
C LYS A 170 17.90 4.80 -1.83
N GLY A 171 18.41 4.01 -0.87
CA GLY A 171 17.89 2.68 -0.58
C GLY A 171 16.44 2.69 -0.11
N TYR A 172 16.01 3.69 0.66
CA TYR A 172 14.62 3.78 1.12
C TYR A 172 13.72 4.66 0.23
N GLU A 173 14.31 5.57 -0.57
CA GLU A 173 13.56 6.42 -1.50
C GLU A 173 12.98 5.64 -2.71
N GLU A 174 13.55 4.48 -3.02
CA GLU A 174 13.08 3.59 -4.08
C GLU A 174 12.20 2.43 -3.57
N GLU A 175 11.96 2.34 -2.26
CA GLU A 175 11.16 1.28 -1.64
C GLU A 175 9.64 1.53 -1.76
N SER A 176 8.88 0.50 -1.44
CA SER A 176 7.41 0.57 -1.39
C SER A 176 6.93 1.71 -0.49
N TYR A 177 5.88 2.40 -0.92
CA TYR A 177 5.18 3.49 -0.24
C TYR A 177 5.89 4.84 -0.25
N TRP A 178 7.16 4.93 -0.65
CA TRP A 178 7.87 6.22 -0.64
C TRP A 178 7.26 7.25 -1.60
N ASP A 179 6.93 6.83 -2.81
CA ASP A 179 6.24 7.61 -3.83
C ASP A 179 4.76 7.24 -4.01
N GLY A 180 4.20 6.45 -3.07
CA GLY A 180 2.83 5.95 -3.11
C GLY A 180 2.64 4.65 -3.88
N LEU A 181 3.70 4.09 -4.47
CA LEU A 181 3.66 2.82 -5.18
C LEU A 181 4.33 1.68 -4.37
N LEU A 182 4.04 0.45 -4.75
CA LEU A 182 4.84 -0.71 -4.34
C LEU A 182 6.09 -0.81 -5.19
N GLU A 183 7.18 -1.23 -4.59
CA GLU A 183 8.43 -1.51 -5.29
C GLU A 183 8.26 -2.60 -6.37
N TYR A 184 9.07 -2.51 -7.41
CA TYR A 184 9.18 -3.53 -8.46
C TYR A 184 9.73 -4.85 -7.90
N PRO A 185 9.54 -6.01 -8.61
CA PRO A 185 10.06 -7.30 -8.16
C PRO A 185 11.59 -7.33 -8.24
N GLN A 186 12.21 -7.78 -7.16
CA GLN A 186 13.66 -7.95 -7.07
C GLN A 186 14.07 -9.36 -7.49
N TYR A 187 15.23 -9.47 -8.16
CA TYR A 187 15.81 -10.73 -8.59
C TYR A 187 17.28 -10.80 -8.20
N THR A 188 17.76 -12.00 -7.87
CA THR A 188 19.15 -12.27 -7.56
C THR A 188 19.61 -13.58 -8.24
N ARG A 189 20.85 -13.97 -8.02
CA ARG A 189 21.44 -15.20 -8.55
C ARG A 189 20.82 -16.45 -7.94
N PRO A 190 20.72 -17.55 -8.70
CA PRO A 190 21.16 -17.74 -10.10
C PRO A 190 20.21 -17.09 -11.11
N GLU A 191 20.67 -16.90 -12.37
CA GLU A 191 19.88 -16.33 -13.47
C GLU A 191 18.63 -17.17 -13.79
N VAL A 192 18.73 -18.47 -13.65
CA VAL A 192 17.60 -19.41 -13.80
C VAL A 192 17.48 -20.24 -12.53
N TRP A 193 16.33 -20.16 -11.88
CA TRP A 193 15.99 -20.97 -10.70
C TRP A 193 14.73 -21.79 -10.98
N GLU A 194 14.85 -23.14 -10.95
CA GLU A 194 13.74 -24.07 -11.22
C GLU A 194 12.97 -23.77 -12.52
N GLY A 195 13.70 -23.48 -13.60
CA GLY A 195 13.13 -23.16 -14.90
C GLY A 195 12.56 -21.72 -15.02
N ARG A 196 12.63 -20.91 -13.98
CA ARG A 196 12.19 -19.51 -13.96
C ARG A 196 13.38 -18.59 -14.15
N ALA A 197 13.43 -17.92 -15.28
CA ALA A 197 14.52 -17.00 -15.62
C ALA A 197 14.29 -15.58 -15.07
N VAL A 198 15.38 -14.89 -14.76
CA VAL A 198 15.37 -13.43 -14.54
C VAL A 198 14.93 -12.74 -15.83
N PRO A 199 14.11 -11.66 -15.76
CA PRO A 199 13.72 -10.89 -16.93
C PRO A 199 14.94 -10.43 -17.75
N PRO A 200 15.00 -10.69 -19.08
CA PRO A 200 16.17 -10.39 -19.90
C PRO A 200 16.61 -8.92 -19.85
N VAL A 201 15.66 -7.99 -19.73
CA VAL A 201 15.94 -6.56 -19.64
C VAL A 201 16.89 -6.21 -18.47
N LEU A 202 16.86 -6.98 -17.38
CA LEU A 202 17.72 -6.78 -16.21
C LEU A 202 19.15 -7.25 -16.43
N LEU A 203 19.39 -8.06 -17.48
CA LEU A 203 20.69 -8.65 -17.84
C LEU A 203 21.40 -7.85 -18.95
N GLU A 204 20.65 -6.97 -19.67
CA GLU A 204 21.18 -6.22 -20.83
C GLU A 204 22.14 -5.06 -20.45
N GLY A 205 22.21 -4.66 -19.19
CA GLY A 205 23.06 -3.53 -18.75
C GLY A 205 22.58 -2.14 -19.20
N ASN A 206 21.42 -2.03 -19.83
CA ASN A 206 20.86 -0.75 -20.28
C ASN A 206 20.01 -0.13 -19.16
N HIS A 207 20.58 0.80 -18.39
CA HIS A 207 19.92 1.44 -17.25
C HIS A 207 18.61 2.11 -17.61
N GLN A 208 18.50 2.80 -18.74
CA GLN A 208 17.23 3.43 -19.16
C GLN A 208 16.09 2.42 -19.36
N LYS A 209 16.40 1.27 -19.98
CA LYS A 209 15.42 0.21 -20.17
C LYS A 209 15.07 -0.46 -18.84
N ILE A 210 16.06 -0.64 -17.96
CA ILE A 210 15.87 -1.20 -16.62
C ILE A 210 14.95 -0.30 -15.79
N ASP A 211 15.20 1.00 -15.76
CA ASP A 211 14.40 1.98 -15.00
C ASP A 211 12.97 2.09 -15.55
N ALA A 212 12.81 2.09 -16.87
CA ALA A 212 11.49 2.06 -17.50
C ALA A 212 10.72 0.78 -17.15
N TRP A 213 11.39 -0.36 -17.14
CA TRP A 213 10.81 -1.65 -16.75
C TRP A 213 10.43 -1.66 -15.26
N ARG A 214 11.31 -1.20 -14.37
CA ARG A 214 11.06 -1.07 -12.92
C ARG A 214 9.83 -0.23 -12.65
N GLY A 215 9.76 0.96 -13.23
CA GLY A 215 8.59 1.84 -13.09
C GLY A 215 7.30 1.23 -13.63
N GLN A 216 7.36 0.46 -14.73
CA GLN A 216 6.21 -0.28 -15.23
C GLN A 216 5.77 -1.38 -14.25
N GLN A 217 6.73 -2.16 -13.72
CA GLN A 217 6.44 -3.24 -12.77
C GLN A 217 5.89 -2.72 -11.45
N SER A 218 6.44 -1.61 -10.94
CA SER A 218 5.95 -0.93 -9.73
C SER A 218 4.47 -0.54 -9.89
N ARG A 219 4.11 0.18 -10.96
CA ARG A 219 2.71 0.55 -11.26
C ARG A 219 1.79 -0.64 -11.42
N GLU A 220 2.21 -1.66 -12.19
CA GLU A 220 1.40 -2.86 -12.42
C GLU A 220 1.17 -3.64 -11.12
N ARG A 221 2.22 -3.80 -10.33
CA ARG A 221 2.19 -4.49 -9.05
C ARG A 221 1.30 -3.77 -8.04
N THR A 222 1.39 -2.44 -7.98
CA THR A 222 0.53 -1.61 -7.11
C THR A 222 -0.91 -1.72 -7.54
N ARG A 223 -1.20 -1.57 -8.82
CA ARG A 223 -2.55 -1.70 -9.37
C ARG A 223 -3.20 -3.04 -9.04
N LEU A 224 -2.43 -4.14 -9.07
CA LEU A 224 -2.95 -5.49 -8.81
C LEU A 224 -3.08 -5.83 -7.32
N ARG A 225 -2.18 -5.34 -6.49
CA ARG A 225 -2.09 -5.75 -5.08
C ARG A 225 -2.64 -4.72 -4.09
N ARG A 226 -2.60 -3.46 -4.47
CA ARG A 226 -3.01 -2.32 -3.66
C ARG A 226 -3.69 -1.28 -4.56
N PRO A 227 -4.88 -1.61 -5.12
CA PRO A 227 -5.58 -0.74 -6.06
C PRO A 227 -5.86 0.65 -5.48
N GLU A 228 -6.16 0.75 -4.19
CA GLU A 228 -6.39 2.00 -3.50
C GLU A 228 -5.17 2.94 -3.50
N LEU A 229 -3.96 2.40 -3.35
CA LEU A 229 -2.71 3.19 -3.46
C LEU A 229 -2.46 3.63 -4.90
N TYR A 230 -2.78 2.75 -5.86
CA TYR A 230 -2.62 3.09 -7.27
C TYR A 230 -3.58 4.22 -7.70
N GLU A 231 -4.80 4.22 -7.20
CA GLU A 231 -5.79 5.28 -7.44
C GLU A 231 -5.30 6.61 -6.87
N GLN A 232 -4.86 6.64 -5.60
CA GLN A 232 -4.27 7.82 -4.97
C GLN A 232 -3.03 8.34 -5.74
N TRP A 233 -2.17 7.42 -6.19
CA TRP A 233 -1.00 7.79 -6.99
C TRP A 233 -1.40 8.43 -8.33
N CYS A 234 -2.44 7.93 -9.01
CA CYS A 234 -2.96 8.50 -10.24
C CYS A 234 -3.54 9.91 -10.07
N GLU A 235 -4.08 10.25 -8.89
CA GLU A 235 -4.59 11.60 -8.59
C GLU A 235 -3.45 12.64 -8.60
N THR A 236 -2.31 12.28 -8.01
CA THR A 236 -1.13 13.16 -7.93
C THR A 236 -0.25 13.08 -9.18
N HIS A 237 -0.39 12.01 -9.97
CA HIS A 237 0.36 11.77 -11.21
C HIS A 237 -0.61 11.58 -12.38
N PRO A 238 -1.36 12.62 -12.78
CA PRO A 238 -2.29 12.51 -13.89
C PRO A 238 -1.54 12.07 -15.15
N LEU A 239 -2.07 11.08 -15.83
CA LEU A 239 -1.52 10.57 -17.09
C LEU A 239 -1.50 11.71 -18.11
N THR A 240 -0.38 12.40 -18.21
CA THR A 240 -0.23 13.61 -19.04
C THR A 240 -0.12 13.29 -20.53
N GLU A 241 0.23 12.04 -20.86
CA GLU A 241 0.38 11.63 -22.25
C GLU A 241 -0.68 10.60 -22.66
N ILE A 242 -1.26 10.80 -23.85
CA ILE A 242 -2.01 9.73 -24.52
C ILE A 242 -1.01 8.60 -24.80
N PRO A 243 -1.31 7.34 -24.43
CA PRO A 243 -0.43 6.24 -24.76
C PRO A 243 -0.06 6.28 -26.23
N LYS A 244 1.24 6.39 -26.54
CA LYS A 244 1.70 6.35 -27.93
C LYS A 244 1.53 4.91 -28.43
N TRP A 245 0.64 4.73 -29.39
CA TRP A 245 0.46 3.47 -30.07
C TRP A 245 1.70 3.15 -30.89
N LYS A 246 2.13 1.88 -30.87
CA LYS A 246 3.22 1.43 -31.74
C LYS A 246 2.81 1.52 -33.21
N ARG A 247 3.79 1.57 -34.11
CA ARG A 247 3.51 1.57 -35.55
C ARG A 247 2.65 0.38 -35.93
N GLY A 248 1.48 0.62 -36.55
CA GLY A 248 0.49 -0.40 -36.88
C GLY A 248 -0.52 -0.69 -35.79
N GLU A 249 -0.46 -0.03 -34.63
CA GLU A 249 -1.50 -0.05 -33.60
C GLU A 249 -2.37 1.21 -33.72
N ASN A 250 -3.69 1.07 -33.53
CA ASN A 250 -4.62 2.21 -33.47
C ASN A 250 -5.88 1.83 -32.71
N VAL A 251 -6.65 2.84 -32.26
CA VAL A 251 -7.95 2.67 -31.62
C VAL A 251 -9.02 3.35 -32.45
N ARG A 252 -10.09 2.63 -32.74
CA ARG A 252 -11.21 3.11 -33.54
C ARG A 252 -12.52 3.03 -32.75
N LEU A 253 -13.33 4.05 -32.90
CA LEU A 253 -14.71 4.06 -32.41
C LEU A 253 -15.55 3.08 -33.22
N VAL A 254 -16.36 2.26 -32.55
CA VAL A 254 -17.30 1.33 -33.17
C VAL A 254 -18.47 2.10 -33.78
N LYS A 255 -18.50 2.23 -35.12
CA LYS A 255 -19.52 2.94 -35.87
C LYS A 255 -20.29 2.05 -36.83
N THR A 256 -19.61 1.13 -37.48
CA THR A 256 -20.17 0.26 -38.54
C THR A 256 -20.68 -1.06 -37.97
N ALA A 257 -21.57 -1.74 -38.76
CA ALA A 257 -22.05 -3.08 -38.41
C ALA A 257 -20.90 -4.09 -38.29
N GLU A 258 -19.93 -4.07 -39.20
CA GLU A 258 -18.74 -4.91 -39.15
C GLU A 258 -17.90 -4.70 -37.88
N GLN A 259 -17.71 -3.44 -37.45
CA GLN A 259 -17.04 -3.15 -36.19
C GLN A 259 -17.84 -3.61 -34.98
N MET A 260 -19.17 -3.56 -35.04
CA MET A 260 -20.05 -4.05 -33.97
C MET A 260 -19.94 -5.57 -33.84
N GLU A 261 -19.90 -6.28 -34.95
CA GLU A 261 -19.67 -7.73 -34.97
C GLU A 261 -18.31 -8.11 -34.43
N ALA A 262 -17.27 -7.33 -34.80
CA ALA A 262 -15.92 -7.52 -34.24
C ALA A 262 -15.89 -7.29 -32.71
N ALA A 263 -16.60 -6.29 -32.20
CA ALA A 263 -16.74 -6.06 -30.77
C ALA A 263 -17.48 -7.22 -30.08
N ALA A 264 -18.59 -7.69 -30.65
CA ALA A 264 -19.37 -8.81 -30.14
C ALA A 264 -18.51 -10.10 -30.07
N LYS A 265 -17.67 -10.33 -31.06
CA LYS A 265 -16.73 -11.46 -31.08
C LYS A 265 -15.73 -11.38 -29.92
N LEU A 266 -15.14 -10.21 -29.68
CA LEU A 266 -14.23 -10.00 -28.55
C LEU A 266 -14.93 -10.13 -27.20
N PHE A 267 -16.20 -9.70 -27.09
CA PHE A 267 -17.00 -9.89 -25.88
C PHE A 267 -17.27 -11.37 -25.60
N ALA A 268 -17.67 -12.13 -26.62
CA ALA A 268 -17.88 -13.57 -26.49
C ALA A 268 -16.60 -14.29 -26.05
N GLU A 269 -15.45 -13.94 -26.66
CA GLU A 269 -14.13 -14.48 -26.29
C GLU A 269 -13.75 -14.10 -24.84
N GLY A 270 -13.96 -12.85 -24.45
CA GLY A 270 -13.72 -12.37 -23.10
C GLY A 270 -14.55 -13.10 -22.07
N ARG A 271 -15.85 -13.25 -22.29
CA ARG A 271 -16.75 -13.97 -21.37
C ARG A 271 -16.38 -15.43 -21.26
N ARG A 272 -16.09 -16.12 -22.36
CA ARG A 272 -15.61 -17.51 -22.33
C ARG A 272 -14.32 -17.64 -21.51
N SER A 273 -13.37 -16.75 -21.70
CA SER A 273 -12.10 -16.75 -20.96
C SER A 273 -12.30 -16.60 -19.44
N ILE A 274 -13.27 -15.77 -19.03
CA ILE A 274 -13.59 -15.55 -17.61
C ILE A 274 -14.28 -16.77 -17.00
N CYS A 275 -15.23 -17.33 -17.72
CA CYS A 275 -16.09 -18.41 -17.22
C CYS A 275 -15.42 -19.80 -17.32
N ALA A 276 -14.30 -19.92 -18.03
CA ALA A 276 -13.62 -21.21 -18.29
C ALA A 276 -13.21 -22.00 -17.04
N GLY A 277 -13.04 -21.34 -15.90
CA GLY A 277 -12.67 -21.97 -14.63
C GLY A 277 -13.85 -22.52 -13.80
N GLY A 278 -15.11 -22.22 -14.16
CA GLY A 278 -16.26 -22.57 -13.29
C GLY A 278 -17.51 -23.04 -14.03
N TRP A 279 -17.54 -22.97 -15.36
CA TRP A 279 -18.70 -23.34 -16.16
C TRP A 279 -18.45 -24.61 -16.95
N VAL A 280 -19.54 -25.38 -17.21
CA VAL A 280 -19.48 -26.55 -18.10
C VAL A 280 -19.30 -26.11 -19.55
N GLN A 281 -18.65 -26.96 -20.37
CA GLN A 281 -18.27 -26.64 -21.75
C GLN A 281 -19.44 -26.19 -22.61
N GLU A 282 -20.61 -26.84 -22.49
CA GLU A 282 -21.84 -26.49 -23.23
C GLU A 282 -22.28 -25.03 -22.96
N ALA A 283 -22.17 -24.56 -21.69
CA ALA A 283 -22.51 -23.19 -21.34
C ALA A 283 -21.48 -22.17 -21.90
N LEU A 284 -20.22 -22.56 -22.00
CA LEU A 284 -19.18 -21.75 -22.63
C LEU A 284 -19.38 -21.64 -24.15
N ASP A 285 -19.79 -22.73 -24.80
CA ASP A 285 -20.04 -22.77 -26.23
C ASP A 285 -21.27 -21.94 -26.62
N ALA A 286 -22.24 -21.76 -25.71
CA ALA A 286 -23.40 -20.91 -25.90
C ALA A 286 -23.05 -19.39 -25.90
N LEU A 287 -21.86 -18.98 -25.39
CA LEU A 287 -21.41 -17.59 -25.42
C LEU A 287 -20.90 -17.21 -26.82
N THR A 288 -21.82 -17.00 -27.77
CA THR A 288 -21.49 -16.66 -29.15
C THR A 288 -21.58 -15.16 -29.43
N PRO A 289 -20.92 -14.64 -30.48
CA PRO A 289 -21.03 -13.23 -30.86
C PRO A 289 -22.44 -12.74 -31.07
N GLU A 290 -23.32 -13.58 -31.62
CA GLU A 290 -24.72 -13.27 -31.89
C GLU A 290 -25.49 -12.98 -30.61
N MET A 291 -25.11 -13.56 -29.48
CA MET A 291 -25.70 -13.29 -28.18
C MET A 291 -25.42 -11.87 -27.69
N PHE A 292 -24.23 -11.35 -27.99
CA PHE A 292 -23.78 -10.04 -27.50
C PHE A 292 -24.14 -8.88 -28.44
N LEU A 293 -24.44 -9.15 -29.69
CA LEU A 293 -24.76 -8.12 -30.67
C LEU A 293 -25.99 -7.27 -30.29
N PRO A 294 -27.12 -7.84 -29.86
CA PRO A 294 -28.30 -7.08 -29.39
C PRO A 294 -27.97 -6.25 -28.14
N GLN A 295 -27.18 -6.82 -27.21
CA GLN A 295 -26.74 -6.11 -25.99
C GLN A 295 -25.95 -4.86 -26.36
N LEU A 296 -24.94 -4.96 -27.21
CA LEU A 296 -24.12 -3.83 -27.67
C LEU A 296 -24.96 -2.78 -28.41
N GLN A 297 -25.96 -3.18 -29.16
CA GLN A 297 -26.87 -2.25 -29.84
C GLN A 297 -27.74 -1.49 -28.84
N GLN A 298 -28.20 -2.15 -27.79
CA GLN A 298 -28.97 -1.53 -26.71
C GLN A 298 -28.09 -0.59 -25.91
N GLU A 299 -26.91 -1.01 -25.49
CA GLU A 299 -25.95 -0.19 -24.75
C GLU A 299 -25.59 1.09 -25.52
N LYS A 300 -25.43 1.01 -26.83
CA LYS A 300 -25.23 2.19 -27.69
C LYS A 300 -26.40 3.16 -27.63
N GLN A 301 -27.66 2.68 -27.54
CA GLN A 301 -28.83 3.55 -27.37
C GLN A 301 -28.90 4.17 -25.98
N GLU A 302 -28.37 3.49 -24.97
CA GLU A 302 -28.29 3.95 -23.59
C GLU A 302 -27.14 4.95 -23.35
N GLY A 303 -26.30 5.18 -24.36
CA GLY A 303 -25.22 6.18 -24.31
C GLY A 303 -23.81 5.62 -24.07
N TRP A 304 -23.67 4.31 -24.16
CA TRP A 304 -22.35 3.67 -24.16
C TRP A 304 -21.62 3.86 -25.48
N VAL A 305 -20.32 4.06 -25.40
CA VAL A 305 -19.44 4.25 -26.55
C VAL A 305 -18.34 3.18 -26.49
N CYS A 306 -18.36 2.30 -27.49
CA CYS A 306 -17.40 1.20 -27.60
C CYS A 306 -16.23 1.57 -28.51
N TYR A 307 -15.02 1.20 -28.10
CA TYR A 307 -13.78 1.38 -28.87
C TYR A 307 -13.08 0.03 -29.06
N LEU A 308 -12.53 -0.17 -30.27
CA LEU A 308 -11.70 -1.32 -30.61
C LEU A 308 -10.27 -0.89 -30.83
N HIS A 309 -9.33 -1.64 -30.25
CA HIS A 309 -7.92 -1.55 -30.59
C HIS A 309 -7.58 -2.52 -31.73
N TYR A 310 -6.70 -2.09 -32.61
CA TYR A 310 -6.25 -2.87 -33.77
C TYR A 310 -4.75 -2.98 -33.77
N THR A 311 -4.22 -4.16 -34.05
CA THR A 311 -2.83 -4.40 -34.46
C THR A 311 -2.81 -4.88 -35.90
N LYS A 312 -2.17 -4.13 -36.82
CA LYS A 312 -2.14 -4.46 -38.25
C LYS A 312 -3.54 -4.73 -38.84
N ASP A 313 -4.49 -3.87 -38.51
CA ASP A 313 -5.90 -3.92 -38.91
C ASP A 313 -6.71 -5.14 -38.38
N VAL A 314 -6.15 -5.92 -37.47
CA VAL A 314 -6.86 -6.99 -36.76
C VAL A 314 -7.31 -6.46 -35.40
N PRO A 315 -8.62 -6.53 -35.07
CA PRO A 315 -9.10 -6.10 -33.74
C PRO A 315 -8.65 -7.11 -32.67
N ASP A 316 -8.01 -6.62 -31.62
CA ASP A 316 -7.38 -7.45 -30.57
C ASP A 316 -7.64 -6.99 -29.14
N ALA A 317 -8.35 -5.85 -28.97
CA ALA A 317 -8.88 -5.43 -27.67
C ALA A 317 -10.11 -4.52 -27.83
N THR A 318 -10.91 -4.44 -26.76
CA THR A 318 -12.11 -3.59 -26.68
C THR A 318 -12.19 -2.88 -25.35
N VAL A 319 -12.87 -1.73 -25.30
CA VAL A 319 -13.30 -1.03 -24.10
C VAL A 319 -14.55 -0.21 -24.40
N SER A 320 -15.51 -0.17 -23.47
CA SER A 320 -16.69 0.68 -23.55
C SER A 320 -16.68 1.73 -22.45
N VAL A 321 -17.13 2.95 -22.77
CA VAL A 321 -17.24 4.06 -21.83
C VAL A 321 -18.64 4.64 -21.85
N HIS A 322 -19.13 5.09 -20.70
CA HIS A 322 -20.41 5.78 -20.58
C HIS A 322 -20.18 7.21 -20.10
N HIS A 323 -20.30 8.19 -21.00
CA HIS A 323 -19.92 9.58 -20.73
C HIS A 323 -20.72 10.25 -19.62
N LYS A 324 -22.00 9.90 -19.42
CA LYS A 324 -22.83 10.52 -18.37
C LYS A 324 -22.51 9.99 -16.96
N THR A 325 -22.19 8.69 -16.83
CA THR A 325 -21.97 8.05 -15.53
C THR A 325 -20.50 7.91 -15.17
N GLY A 326 -19.57 8.15 -16.10
CA GLY A 326 -18.14 7.93 -15.90
C GLY A 326 -17.73 6.46 -15.83
N GLN A 327 -18.62 5.53 -16.19
CA GLN A 327 -18.35 4.10 -16.15
C GLN A 327 -17.49 3.65 -17.33
N VAL A 328 -16.61 2.69 -17.05
CA VAL A 328 -15.77 2.00 -18.04
C VAL A 328 -16.01 0.51 -17.90
N GLU A 329 -16.45 -0.12 -19.00
CA GLU A 329 -16.78 -1.55 -19.04
C GLU A 329 -16.17 -2.24 -20.27
N HIS A 330 -16.33 -3.54 -20.35
CA HIS A 330 -15.98 -4.36 -21.52
C HIS A 330 -14.52 -4.23 -21.97
N LEU A 331 -13.61 -4.02 -20.99
CA LEU A 331 -12.18 -4.05 -21.26
C LEU A 331 -11.74 -5.50 -21.44
N PHE A 332 -11.41 -5.87 -22.64
CA PHE A 332 -10.90 -7.19 -22.98
C PHE A 332 -9.71 -7.10 -23.94
N VAL A 333 -8.75 -8.00 -23.79
CA VAL A 333 -7.59 -8.15 -24.68
C VAL A 333 -7.46 -9.63 -25.05
N THR A 334 -7.39 -9.93 -26.33
CA THR A 334 -7.20 -11.29 -26.84
C THR A 334 -5.95 -11.93 -26.27
N GLU A 335 -5.94 -13.26 -26.17
CA GLU A 335 -4.79 -13.99 -25.63
C GLU A 335 -3.50 -13.72 -26.40
N SER A 336 -3.56 -13.65 -27.71
CA SER A 336 -2.44 -13.36 -28.61
C SER A 336 -1.87 -11.92 -28.43
N ALA A 337 -2.65 -11.01 -27.85
CA ALA A 337 -2.26 -9.62 -27.64
C ALA A 337 -1.90 -9.29 -26.17
N ARG A 338 -2.10 -10.24 -25.24
CA ARG A 338 -1.73 -10.10 -23.82
C ARG A 338 -0.22 -9.93 -23.64
N GLY A 339 0.19 -9.39 -22.49
CA GLY A 339 1.61 -9.13 -22.18
C GLY A 339 2.23 -7.94 -22.92
N ARG A 340 1.54 -7.33 -23.88
CA ARG A 340 2.01 -6.18 -24.68
C ARG A 340 1.64 -4.80 -24.10
N GLY A 341 0.99 -4.77 -22.94
CA GLY A 341 0.52 -3.54 -22.29
C GLY A 341 -0.72 -2.90 -22.93
N ILE A 342 -1.40 -3.59 -23.86
CA ILE A 342 -2.56 -3.05 -24.60
C ILE A 342 -3.72 -2.78 -23.65
N GLY A 343 -4.01 -3.66 -22.70
CA GLY A 343 -5.09 -3.47 -21.73
C GLY A 343 -4.95 -2.17 -20.93
N GLN A 344 -3.74 -1.89 -20.41
CA GLN A 344 -3.46 -0.65 -19.71
C GLN A 344 -3.63 0.57 -20.62
N LYS A 345 -3.11 0.50 -21.84
CA LYS A 345 -3.27 1.59 -22.82
C LYS A 345 -4.75 1.85 -23.16
N MET A 346 -5.57 0.81 -23.27
CA MET A 346 -7.01 0.94 -23.52
C MET A 346 -7.73 1.56 -22.31
N LEU A 347 -7.34 1.20 -21.11
CA LEU A 347 -7.88 1.81 -19.90
C LEU A 347 -7.51 3.29 -19.80
N ASP A 348 -6.24 3.63 -20.03
CA ASP A 348 -5.76 5.02 -20.04
C ASP A 348 -6.44 5.84 -21.15
N PHE A 349 -6.69 5.22 -22.30
CA PHE A 349 -7.46 5.83 -23.38
C PHE A 349 -8.91 6.09 -22.96
N ALA A 350 -9.58 5.11 -22.31
CA ALA A 350 -10.94 5.24 -21.81
C ALA A 350 -11.07 6.37 -20.78
N ARG A 351 -10.16 6.45 -19.82
CA ARG A 351 -10.10 7.53 -18.81
C ARG A 351 -10.01 8.91 -19.46
N LYS A 352 -9.20 9.05 -20.50
CA LYS A 352 -9.09 10.32 -21.24
C LYS A 352 -10.33 10.69 -22.06
N LYS A 353 -11.19 9.73 -22.34
CA LYS A 353 -12.48 9.99 -22.98
C LYS A 353 -13.55 10.45 -21.99
N LEU A 354 -13.25 10.44 -20.70
CA LEU A 354 -14.14 10.82 -19.60
C LEU A 354 -13.55 11.99 -18.76
N PRO A 355 -13.15 13.12 -19.39
CA PRO A 355 -12.43 14.21 -18.69
C PRO A 355 -13.29 14.95 -17.65
N GLU A 356 -14.61 14.81 -17.70
CA GLU A 356 -15.56 15.44 -16.77
C GLU A 356 -15.77 14.62 -15.49
N HIS A 357 -15.21 13.41 -15.44
CA HIS A 357 -15.31 12.51 -14.29
C HIS A 357 -13.93 12.39 -13.62
N GLU A 358 -13.79 12.98 -12.44
CA GLU A 358 -12.56 12.91 -11.65
C GLU A 358 -12.18 11.46 -11.31
N HIS A 359 -13.19 10.58 -11.15
CA HIS A 359 -13.01 9.17 -10.83
C HIS A 359 -13.88 8.28 -11.71
N PRO A 360 -13.40 7.89 -12.91
CA PRO A 360 -14.14 6.93 -13.75
C PRO A 360 -14.31 5.60 -13.00
N VAL A 361 -15.55 5.17 -12.80
CA VAL A 361 -15.86 3.90 -12.15
C VAL A 361 -15.59 2.75 -13.12
N LEU A 362 -14.58 1.93 -12.81
CA LEU A 362 -14.35 0.68 -13.52
C LEU A 362 -15.33 -0.36 -13.00
N THR A 363 -16.42 -0.59 -13.73
CA THR A 363 -17.30 -1.71 -13.41
C THR A 363 -16.63 -2.97 -13.94
N ALA A 364 -16.02 -3.71 -13.03
CA ALA A 364 -15.24 -4.88 -13.37
C ALA A 364 -16.13 -6.05 -13.82
N VAL A 365 -16.28 -6.20 -15.11
CA VAL A 365 -16.83 -7.40 -15.72
C VAL A 365 -15.84 -7.99 -16.74
N SER A 366 -14.54 -7.95 -16.43
CA SER A 366 -13.56 -8.65 -17.27
C SER A 366 -12.23 -8.82 -16.55
N TYR A 367 -12.21 -9.74 -15.61
CA TYR A 367 -10.96 -10.18 -14.98
C TYR A 367 -10.27 -11.23 -15.87
N THR A 368 -9.35 -10.81 -16.71
CA THR A 368 -8.26 -11.69 -17.09
C THR A 368 -7.16 -11.52 -16.05
N HIS A 369 -7.12 -12.42 -15.05
CA HIS A 369 -6.18 -12.49 -13.92
C HIS A 369 -6.50 -11.60 -12.69
N LEU A 370 -7.75 -11.63 -12.19
CA LEU A 370 -7.97 -11.49 -10.76
C LEU A 370 -8.45 -12.85 -10.26
N THR A 371 -7.57 -13.59 -9.63
CA THR A 371 -7.97 -14.64 -8.71
C THR A 371 -8.75 -13.95 -7.59
N LEU A 372 -10.06 -14.18 -7.55
CA LEU A 372 -10.85 -13.90 -6.35
C LEU A 372 -10.18 -14.61 -5.18
N PRO A 373 -10.03 -13.99 -4.01
CA PRO A 373 -9.71 -14.74 -2.81
C PRO A 373 -10.83 -15.75 -2.62
N THR A 374 -10.49 -17.02 -2.67
CA THR A 374 -11.34 -18.09 -2.18
C THR A 374 -11.58 -17.84 -0.71
N THR A 375 -12.87 -17.71 -0.36
CA THR A 375 -13.43 -17.59 0.99
C THR A 375 -12.69 -18.40 2.03
#